data_53a3d3e191906f6e36012816f72f60b6
#
_entry.id   53a3d3e191906f6e36012816f72f60b6
#
_cell.length_a   1.000
_cell.length_b   1.000
_cell.length_c   1.000
_cell.angle_alpha   90.00
_cell.angle_beta   90.00
_cell.angle_gamma   90.00
#
_symmetry.space_group_name_H-M   'P 1'
#
loop_
_entity.id
_entity.type
_entity.pdbx_description
1 polymer ?
#
loop_
_entity_poly.entity_id
_entity_poly.type
_entity_poly.pdbx_seq_one_letter_code
_entity_poly.pdbx_strand_id
1 'polypeptide(L)'
;MCIRDSLKGLDYKTCKDVADSMPIMTGAKELCSALKNAGWKLMAVSGGFTIITDRLKTELGIDHIFTNELVFNNEKLDDVVVNVNADKSKSAISKITEWDEKKENITVVVDGANDVKLFDISDLGIAFRAQDLVKDLATVTLDDKDLTKVIPIINNHYNLTLGL
;
A
#
# COMPACT_ATOMS: atom_id res chain seq x y z
N MET A 1 12.58 12.75 19.59
CA MET A 1 12.66 13.65 18.43
C MET A 1 11.63 13.15 17.43
N CYS A 2 10.64 13.95 17.08
CA CYS A 2 9.61 13.55 16.14
C CYS A 2 10.18 13.62 14.71
N ILE A 3 9.83 12.66 13.84
CA ILE A 3 10.24 12.67 12.41
C ILE A 3 9.87 14.03 11.77
N ARG A 4 8.76 14.61 12.19
CA ARG A 4 8.26 15.94 11.80
C ARG A 4 9.31 17.04 12.01
N ASP A 5 9.98 17.04 13.16
CA ASP A 5 10.98 18.07 13.50
C ASP A 5 12.28 17.90 12.71
N SER A 6 12.64 16.65 12.38
CA SER A 6 13.86 16.34 11.63
C SER A 6 13.78 16.69 10.14
N LEU A 7 12.57 16.76 9.58
CA LEU A 7 12.34 17.03 8.17
C LEU A 7 12.06 18.52 7.88
N LYS A 8 11.78 19.31 8.92
CA LYS A 8 11.42 20.74 8.78
C LYS A 8 12.53 21.53 8.10
N GLY A 9 12.17 22.33 7.11
CA GLY A 9 13.09 23.19 6.35
C GLY A 9 13.76 22.53 5.15
N LEU A 10 13.54 21.23 4.90
CA LEU A 10 13.97 20.60 3.65
C LEU A 10 13.27 21.25 2.46
N ASP A 11 14.00 21.42 1.36
CA ASP A 11 13.39 21.96 0.15
C ASP A 11 12.61 20.89 -0.62
N TYR A 12 11.56 21.35 -1.33
CA TYR A 12 10.67 20.50 -2.11
C TYR A 12 11.45 19.67 -3.14
N LYS A 13 12.42 20.29 -3.82
CA LYS A 13 13.20 19.61 -4.85
C LYS A 13 13.97 18.42 -4.26
N THR A 14 14.64 18.61 -3.12
CA THR A 14 15.35 17.53 -2.45
C THR A 14 14.41 16.39 -2.06
N CYS A 15 13.25 16.70 -1.48
CA CYS A 15 12.25 15.69 -1.13
C CYS A 15 11.74 14.94 -2.37
N LYS A 16 11.52 15.66 -3.47
CA LYS A 16 11.06 15.09 -4.74
C LYS A 16 12.12 14.20 -5.39
N ASP A 17 13.38 14.65 -5.43
CA ASP A 17 14.49 13.87 -6.00
C ASP A 17 14.67 12.53 -5.24
N VAL A 18 14.56 12.57 -3.91
CA VAL A 18 14.58 11.34 -3.08
C VAL A 18 13.39 10.43 -3.41
N ALA A 19 12.18 10.98 -3.46
CA ALA A 19 10.97 10.22 -3.77
C ALA A 19 11.06 9.55 -5.17
N ASP A 20 11.56 10.27 -6.16
CA ASP A 20 11.72 9.77 -7.54
C ASP A 20 12.82 8.69 -7.67
N SER A 21 13.83 8.74 -6.80
CA SER A 21 14.90 7.75 -6.78
C SER A 21 14.52 6.41 -6.11
N MET A 22 13.42 6.37 -5.36
CA MET A 22 13.00 5.16 -4.66
C MET A 22 12.57 4.06 -5.66
N PRO A 23 13.17 2.87 -5.60
CA PRO A 23 12.79 1.79 -6.51
C PRO A 23 11.39 1.26 -6.17
N ILE A 24 10.63 0.93 -7.22
CA ILE A 24 9.39 0.16 -7.06
C ILE A 24 9.77 -1.31 -6.84
N MET A 25 9.03 -1.97 -5.95
CA MET A 25 9.23 -3.41 -5.67
C MET A 25 9.09 -4.23 -6.95
N THR A 26 9.99 -5.19 -7.12
CA THR A 26 9.97 -6.14 -8.25
C THR A 26 8.60 -6.82 -8.33
N GLY A 27 8.05 -6.90 -9.54
CA GLY A 27 6.77 -7.54 -9.80
C GLY A 27 5.54 -6.70 -9.46
N ALA A 28 5.71 -5.48 -8.90
CA ALA A 28 4.58 -4.64 -8.51
C ALA A 28 3.77 -4.16 -9.72
N LYS A 29 4.43 -3.77 -10.80
CA LYS A 29 3.76 -3.31 -12.04
C LYS A 29 2.98 -4.45 -12.68
N GLU A 30 3.59 -5.61 -12.76
CA GLU A 30 3.01 -6.82 -13.34
C GLU A 30 1.80 -7.29 -12.52
N LEU A 31 1.92 -7.36 -11.19
CA LEU A 31 0.81 -7.71 -10.30
C LEU A 31 -0.35 -6.73 -10.46
N CYS A 32 -0.10 -5.43 -10.35
CA CYS A 32 -1.14 -4.41 -10.47
C CYS A 32 -1.82 -4.46 -11.84
N SER A 33 -1.05 -4.63 -12.92
CA SER A 33 -1.57 -4.75 -14.28
C SER A 33 -2.47 -5.98 -14.43
N ALA A 34 -2.03 -7.15 -13.95
CA ALA A 34 -2.82 -8.38 -14.00
C ALA A 34 -4.16 -8.24 -13.25
N LEU A 35 -4.14 -7.65 -12.06
CA LEU A 35 -5.35 -7.40 -11.27
C LEU A 35 -6.29 -6.40 -11.95
N LYS A 36 -5.77 -5.30 -12.47
CA LYS A 36 -6.56 -4.29 -13.20
C LYS A 36 -7.21 -4.86 -14.45
N ASN A 37 -6.48 -5.67 -15.22
CA ASN A 37 -7.01 -6.34 -16.42
C ASN A 37 -8.15 -7.32 -16.09
N ALA A 38 -8.13 -7.88 -14.88
CA ALA A 38 -9.22 -8.73 -14.36
C ALA A 38 -10.37 -7.94 -13.69
N GLY A 39 -10.34 -6.60 -13.75
CA GLY A 39 -11.40 -5.74 -13.19
C GLY A 39 -11.29 -5.47 -11.69
N TRP A 40 -10.17 -5.79 -11.06
CA TRP A 40 -9.97 -5.51 -9.63
C TRP A 40 -9.76 -4.02 -9.38
N LYS A 41 -10.26 -3.55 -8.25
CA LYS A 41 -9.97 -2.22 -7.71
C LYS A 41 -8.75 -2.32 -6.79
N LEU A 42 -7.81 -1.41 -6.96
CA LEU A 42 -6.57 -1.38 -6.22
C LEU A 42 -6.54 -0.22 -5.23
N MET A 43 -6.23 -0.52 -3.98
CA MET A 43 -6.09 0.47 -2.92
C MET A 43 -4.76 0.30 -2.19
N ALA A 44 -4.10 1.41 -1.88
CA ALA A 44 -2.96 1.43 -0.98
C ALA A 44 -3.26 2.26 0.27
N VAL A 45 -2.79 1.81 1.44
CA VAL A 45 -2.87 2.54 2.69
C VAL A 45 -1.46 2.65 3.26
N SER A 46 -0.90 3.85 3.19
CA SER A 46 0.51 4.10 3.51
C SER A 46 0.66 5.17 4.59
N GLY A 47 1.51 4.93 5.57
CA GLY A 47 2.00 5.98 6.48
C GLY A 47 3.03 6.92 5.87
N GLY A 48 3.39 6.73 4.58
CA GLY A 48 4.26 7.61 3.81
C GLY A 48 3.57 8.91 3.39
N PHE A 49 4.08 9.55 2.34
CA PHE A 49 3.66 10.88 1.91
C PHE A 49 3.27 10.95 0.43
N THR A 50 2.37 11.87 0.09
CA THR A 50 1.88 12.09 -1.28
C THR A 50 2.99 12.25 -2.30
N ILE A 51 4.07 12.94 -1.94
CA ILE A 51 5.24 13.14 -2.83
C ILE A 51 5.84 11.82 -3.37
N ILE A 52 5.66 10.71 -2.64
CA ILE A 52 6.08 9.36 -3.06
C ILE A 52 4.91 8.63 -3.73
N THR A 53 3.73 8.68 -3.12
CA THR A 53 2.60 7.83 -3.51
C THR A 53 1.91 8.29 -4.79
N ASP A 54 1.99 9.57 -5.16
CA ASP A 54 1.42 10.09 -6.42
C ASP A 54 2.10 9.44 -7.63
N ARG A 55 3.41 9.23 -7.55
CA ARG A 55 4.15 8.48 -8.57
C ARG A 55 3.65 7.03 -8.64
N LEU A 56 3.50 6.36 -7.49
CA LEU A 56 3.02 4.98 -7.43
C LEU A 56 1.60 4.85 -7.99
N LYS A 57 0.72 5.81 -7.69
CA LYS A 57 -0.64 5.86 -8.23
C LYS A 57 -0.63 5.82 -9.76
N THR A 58 0.22 6.65 -10.37
CA THR A 58 0.34 6.75 -11.82
C THR A 58 0.99 5.51 -12.44
N GLU A 59 2.11 5.04 -11.87
CA GLU A 59 2.89 3.95 -12.45
C GLU A 59 2.26 2.56 -12.25
N LEU A 60 1.48 2.36 -11.18
CA LEU A 60 0.86 1.08 -10.84
C LEU A 60 -0.64 1.04 -11.13
N GLY A 61 -1.26 2.16 -11.55
CA GLY A 61 -2.69 2.24 -11.81
C GLY A 61 -3.56 2.05 -10.57
N ILE A 62 -3.08 2.46 -9.38
CA ILE A 62 -3.82 2.32 -8.13
C ILE A 62 -5.00 3.27 -8.12
N ASP A 63 -6.21 2.75 -7.85
CA ASP A 63 -7.45 3.53 -7.91
C ASP A 63 -7.55 4.52 -6.75
N HIS A 64 -7.12 4.12 -5.55
CA HIS A 64 -7.15 4.98 -4.38
C HIS A 64 -5.94 4.78 -3.47
N ILE A 65 -5.40 5.88 -2.94
CA ILE A 65 -4.30 5.84 -1.97
C ILE A 65 -4.66 6.71 -0.77
N PHE A 66 -4.61 6.12 0.43
CA PHE A 66 -4.58 6.86 1.68
C PHE A 66 -3.12 7.08 2.08
N THR A 67 -2.74 8.32 2.29
CA THR A 67 -1.38 8.70 2.66
C THR A 67 -1.38 10.04 3.39
N ASN A 68 -0.28 10.36 4.07
CA ASN A 68 -0.08 11.65 4.70
C ASN A 68 0.43 12.67 3.67
N GLU A 69 0.45 13.95 4.05
CA GLU A 69 0.88 15.03 3.17
C GLU A 69 2.02 15.81 3.79
N LEU A 70 2.98 16.21 2.95
CA LEU A 70 3.99 17.19 3.30
C LEU A 70 3.50 18.57 2.85
N VAL A 71 3.46 19.52 3.78
CA VAL A 71 3.08 20.90 3.50
C VAL A 71 4.32 21.76 3.30
N PHE A 72 4.43 22.36 2.11
CA PHE A 72 5.55 23.24 1.77
C PHE A 72 5.11 24.70 1.77
N ASN A 73 5.91 25.56 2.38
CA ASN A 73 5.78 26.99 2.36
C ASN A 73 7.07 27.59 1.77
N ASN A 74 6.95 28.39 0.69
CA ASN A 74 8.09 28.92 -0.07
C ASN A 74 9.13 27.82 -0.40
N GLU A 75 8.66 26.69 -0.93
CA GLU A 75 9.46 25.50 -1.28
C GLU A 75 10.19 24.83 -0.12
N LYS A 76 9.96 25.22 1.11
CA LYS A 76 10.48 24.58 2.31
C LYS A 76 9.42 23.81 3.05
N LEU A 77 9.76 22.60 3.51
CA LEU A 77 8.86 21.80 4.32
C LEU A 77 8.57 22.51 5.65
N ASP A 78 7.30 22.81 5.85
CA ASP A 78 6.80 23.54 7.02
C ASP A 78 6.04 22.63 7.97
N ASP A 79 5.15 21.78 7.46
CA ASP A 79 4.31 20.92 8.28
C ASP A 79 4.02 19.56 7.62
N VAL A 80 3.36 18.68 8.36
CA VAL A 80 2.88 17.37 7.93
C VAL A 80 1.42 17.22 8.33
N VAL A 81 0.56 16.92 7.35
CA VAL A 81 -0.83 16.55 7.60
C VAL A 81 -0.92 15.03 7.70
N VAL A 82 -1.35 14.55 8.86
CA VAL A 82 -1.51 13.11 9.12
C VAL A 82 -2.94 12.70 8.80
N ASN A 83 -3.11 12.04 7.64
CA ASN A 83 -4.39 11.51 7.17
C ASN A 83 -4.53 10.00 7.46
N VAL A 84 -3.41 9.31 7.65
CA VAL A 84 -3.38 7.88 7.95
C VAL A 84 -2.93 7.67 9.39
N ASN A 85 -3.84 7.18 10.21
CA ASN A 85 -3.57 6.83 11.60
C ASN A 85 -2.82 5.49 11.72
N ALA A 86 -2.36 5.18 12.94
CA ALA A 86 -1.73 3.89 13.26
C ALA A 86 -2.64 2.69 12.93
N ASP A 87 -3.97 2.87 13.04
CA ASP A 87 -4.97 1.88 12.61
C ASP A 87 -5.39 2.16 11.17
N LYS A 88 -4.68 1.54 10.23
CA LYS A 88 -4.93 1.67 8.79
C LYS A 88 -6.26 1.07 8.34
N SER A 89 -6.84 0.13 9.10
CA SER A 89 -8.10 -0.52 8.75
C SER A 89 -9.26 0.47 8.64
N LYS A 90 -9.28 1.52 9.45
CA LYS A 90 -10.35 2.54 9.41
C LYS A 90 -10.41 3.28 8.08
N SER A 91 -9.26 3.67 7.53
CA SER A 91 -9.19 4.29 6.21
C SER A 91 -9.64 3.32 5.12
N ALA A 92 -9.18 2.07 5.17
CA ALA A 92 -9.56 1.04 4.22
C ALA A 92 -11.08 0.76 4.24
N ILE A 93 -11.68 0.60 5.43
CA ILE A 93 -13.12 0.32 5.58
C ILE A 93 -13.97 1.40 4.92
N SER A 94 -13.62 2.69 5.08
CA SER A 94 -14.41 3.76 4.47
C SER A 94 -14.47 3.64 2.95
N LYS A 95 -13.38 3.30 2.30
CA LYS A 95 -13.29 3.14 0.84
C LYS A 95 -13.91 1.83 0.35
N ILE A 96 -13.75 0.75 1.10
CA ILE A 96 -14.41 -0.54 0.82
C ILE A 96 -15.94 -0.36 0.83
N THR A 97 -16.47 0.37 1.82
CA THR A 97 -17.89 0.68 1.90
C THR A 97 -18.37 1.54 0.72
N GLU A 98 -17.58 2.56 0.34
CA GLU A 98 -17.88 3.39 -0.84
C GLU A 98 -17.90 2.58 -2.13
N TRP A 99 -17.04 1.58 -2.24
CA TRP A 99 -16.98 0.69 -3.40
C TRP A 99 -18.01 -0.43 -3.37
N ASP A 100 -18.78 -0.55 -2.30
CA ASP A 100 -19.78 -1.62 -2.05
C ASP A 100 -19.17 -3.03 -2.15
N GLU A 101 -17.92 -3.16 -1.68
CA GLU A 101 -17.20 -4.45 -1.69
C GLU A 101 -17.41 -5.22 -0.40
N LYS A 102 -17.50 -6.53 -0.52
CA LYS A 102 -17.67 -7.44 0.60
C LYS A 102 -16.36 -8.10 0.97
N LYS A 103 -16.24 -8.52 2.23
CA LYS A 103 -15.04 -9.16 2.79
C LYS A 103 -14.54 -10.31 1.93
N GLU A 104 -15.43 -11.16 1.41
CA GLU A 104 -15.10 -12.30 0.58
C GLU A 104 -14.40 -11.97 -0.75
N ASN A 105 -14.43 -10.69 -1.16
CA ASN A 105 -13.78 -10.19 -2.37
C ASN A 105 -12.48 -9.43 -2.09
N ILE A 106 -12.04 -9.38 -0.84
CA ILE A 106 -10.92 -8.53 -0.43
C ILE A 106 -9.68 -9.37 -0.18
N THR A 107 -8.62 -9.03 -0.87
CA THR A 107 -7.26 -9.51 -0.60
C THR A 107 -6.41 -8.37 -0.05
N VAL A 108 -5.66 -8.62 1.01
CA VAL A 108 -4.66 -7.70 1.54
C VAL A 108 -3.27 -8.31 1.51
N VAL A 109 -2.29 -7.47 1.17
CA VAL A 109 -0.86 -7.82 1.18
C VAL A 109 -0.15 -6.84 2.09
N VAL A 110 0.44 -7.32 3.16
CA VAL A 110 1.05 -6.49 4.21
C VAL A 110 2.40 -7.03 4.67
N ASP A 111 3.25 -6.15 5.17
CA ASP A 111 4.59 -6.48 5.68
C ASP A 111 4.80 -6.11 7.17
N GLY A 112 4.00 -5.22 7.71
CA GLY A 112 4.21 -4.61 9.01
C GLY A 112 3.13 -4.92 10.06
N ALA A 113 3.53 -4.92 11.34
CA ALA A 113 2.62 -5.14 12.46
C ALA A 113 1.49 -4.11 12.56
N ASN A 114 1.70 -2.89 12.04
CA ASN A 114 0.68 -1.84 12.01
C ASN A 114 -0.48 -2.16 11.05
N ASP A 115 -0.32 -3.17 10.21
CA ASP A 115 -1.26 -3.52 9.14
C ASP A 115 -2.09 -4.77 9.46
N VAL A 116 -1.79 -5.48 10.55
CA VAL A 116 -2.45 -6.77 10.89
C VAL A 116 -3.97 -6.67 10.99
N LYS A 117 -4.51 -5.54 11.39
CA LYS A 117 -5.97 -5.31 11.43
C LYS A 117 -6.64 -5.31 10.06
N LEU A 118 -5.88 -5.18 8.98
CA LEU A 118 -6.40 -5.32 7.62
C LEU A 118 -6.82 -6.77 7.32
N PHE A 119 -6.22 -7.75 8.00
CA PHE A 119 -6.64 -9.15 7.87
C PHE A 119 -8.08 -9.37 8.35
N ASP A 120 -8.56 -8.61 9.35
CA ASP A 120 -9.93 -8.74 9.88
C ASP A 120 -11.00 -8.38 8.84
N ILE A 121 -10.66 -7.53 7.88
CA ILE A 121 -11.57 -7.03 6.84
C ILE A 121 -11.36 -7.69 5.47
N SER A 122 -10.52 -8.70 5.38
CA SER A 122 -10.20 -9.42 4.15
C SER A 122 -10.50 -10.91 4.26
N ASP A 123 -10.75 -11.55 3.12
CA ASP A 123 -10.87 -13.00 3.01
C ASP A 123 -9.48 -13.65 2.85
N LEU A 124 -8.63 -13.04 2.03
CA LEU A 124 -7.27 -13.48 1.83
C LEU A 124 -6.28 -12.46 2.39
N GLY A 125 -5.58 -12.84 3.45
CA GLY A 125 -4.49 -12.06 4.06
C GLY A 125 -3.14 -12.66 3.70
N ILE A 126 -2.28 -11.90 3.02
CA ILE A 126 -0.94 -12.31 2.61
C ILE A 126 0.10 -11.50 3.38
N ALA A 127 0.92 -12.18 4.18
CA ALA A 127 2.10 -11.60 4.80
C ALA A 127 3.29 -11.65 3.82
N PHE A 128 3.64 -10.51 3.23
CA PHE A 128 4.72 -10.40 2.25
C PHE A 128 6.00 -9.91 2.91
N ARG A 129 7.02 -10.78 3.00
CA ARG A 129 8.31 -10.46 3.65
C ARG A 129 8.14 -9.84 5.03
N ALA A 130 7.15 -10.29 5.75
CA ALA A 130 6.72 -9.72 7.00
C ALA A 130 7.49 -10.29 8.21
N GLN A 131 7.35 -9.62 9.34
CA GLN A 131 7.80 -10.12 10.64
C GLN A 131 6.98 -11.34 11.07
N ASP A 132 7.55 -12.21 11.92
CA ASP A 132 6.91 -13.46 12.34
C ASP A 132 5.51 -13.22 12.93
N LEU A 133 5.36 -12.20 13.78
CA LEU A 133 4.05 -11.81 14.33
C LEU A 133 2.97 -11.57 13.26
N VAL A 134 3.35 -11.01 12.12
CA VAL A 134 2.43 -10.74 11.01
C VAL A 134 2.13 -12.02 10.24
N LYS A 135 3.14 -12.87 10.07
CA LYS A 135 3.01 -14.18 9.40
C LYS A 135 2.06 -15.11 10.17
N ASP A 136 2.13 -15.11 11.49
CA ASP A 136 1.27 -15.93 12.35
C ASP A 136 -0.22 -15.58 12.23
N LEU A 137 -0.55 -14.37 11.81
CA LEU A 137 -1.92 -13.87 11.66
C LEU A 137 -2.44 -13.93 10.21
N ALA A 138 -1.57 -14.18 9.25
CA ALA A 138 -1.91 -14.18 7.83
C ALA A 138 -2.52 -15.52 7.38
N THR A 139 -3.32 -15.49 6.33
CA THR A 139 -3.81 -16.67 5.63
C THR A 139 -2.66 -17.41 4.92
N VAL A 140 -1.76 -16.63 4.30
CA VAL A 140 -0.59 -17.13 3.55
C VAL A 140 0.62 -16.26 3.82
N THR A 141 1.80 -16.88 3.90
CA THR A 141 3.09 -16.18 3.99
C THR A 141 3.85 -16.25 2.68
N LEU A 142 4.49 -15.16 2.28
CA LEU A 142 5.30 -15.08 1.08
C LEU A 142 6.60 -14.30 1.36
N ASP A 143 7.71 -15.02 1.41
CA ASP A 143 9.03 -14.43 1.70
C ASP A 143 9.86 -14.12 0.43
N ASP A 144 9.28 -14.34 -0.75
CA ASP A 144 9.89 -13.99 -2.03
C ASP A 144 10.07 -12.46 -2.17
N LYS A 145 11.02 -12.04 -3.02
CA LYS A 145 11.28 -10.63 -3.32
C LYS A 145 10.49 -10.11 -4.52
N ASP A 146 9.64 -10.95 -5.10
CA ASP A 146 8.90 -10.67 -6.32
C ASP A 146 7.39 -10.73 -6.05
N LEU A 147 6.71 -9.59 -6.19
CA LEU A 147 5.27 -9.48 -5.98
C LEU A 147 4.43 -10.24 -7.02
N THR A 148 4.99 -10.66 -8.16
CA THR A 148 4.25 -11.53 -9.09
C THR A 148 3.86 -12.85 -8.45
N LYS A 149 4.58 -13.31 -7.42
CA LYS A 149 4.26 -14.53 -6.66
C LYS A 149 2.95 -14.46 -5.87
N VAL A 150 2.36 -13.28 -5.73
CA VAL A 150 1.02 -13.09 -5.19
C VAL A 150 -0.06 -13.62 -6.16
N ILE A 151 0.17 -13.55 -7.47
CA ILE A 151 -0.79 -13.98 -8.51
C ILE A 151 -1.22 -15.45 -8.33
N PRO A 152 -0.32 -16.43 -8.24
CA PRO A 152 -0.73 -17.83 -8.05
C PRO A 152 -1.45 -18.05 -6.72
N ILE A 153 -1.16 -17.29 -5.68
CA ILE A 153 -1.87 -17.37 -4.40
C ILE A 153 -3.32 -16.94 -4.59
N ILE A 154 -3.55 -15.78 -5.23
CA ILE A 154 -4.88 -15.27 -5.55
C ILE A 154 -5.63 -16.25 -6.46
N ASN A 155 -4.99 -16.75 -7.51
CA ASN A 155 -5.57 -17.72 -8.44
C ASN A 155 -6.06 -18.97 -7.71
N ASN A 156 -5.23 -19.53 -6.84
CA ASN A 156 -5.58 -20.72 -6.06
C ASN A 156 -6.74 -20.46 -5.08
N HIS A 157 -6.73 -19.30 -4.42
CA HIS A 157 -7.72 -18.96 -3.40
C HIS A 157 -9.12 -18.74 -4.00
N TYR A 158 -9.21 -18.01 -5.09
CA TYR A 158 -10.47 -17.61 -5.73
C TYR A 158 -10.84 -18.44 -6.96
N ASN A 159 -10.08 -19.49 -7.30
CA ASN A 159 -10.25 -20.30 -8.52
C ASN A 159 -10.24 -19.44 -9.80
N LEU A 160 -9.27 -18.53 -9.90
CA LEU A 160 -9.09 -17.62 -11.02
C LEU A 160 -7.93 -18.06 -11.92
N THR A 161 -7.81 -17.40 -13.08
CA THR A 161 -6.68 -17.55 -14.01
C THR A 161 -6.18 -16.16 -14.40
N LEU A 162 -5.61 -15.45 -13.42
CA LEU A 162 -4.90 -14.20 -13.70
C LEU A 162 -3.59 -14.55 -14.41
N GLY A 163 -3.36 -13.92 -15.57
CA GLY A 163 -2.10 -14.02 -16.31
C GLY A 163 -1.20 -12.80 -16.09
N LEU A 164 0.10 -12.96 -16.34
CA LEU A 164 1.06 -11.86 -16.42
C LEU A 164 1.00 -11.22 -17.81
#